data_a61e7dbf67f3f833d1d97bc845b6feba
#
_entry.id   a61e7dbf67f3f833d1d97bc845b6feba
#
_cell.length_a   1.000
_cell.length_b   1.000
_cell.length_c   1.000
_cell.angle_alpha   90.00
_cell.angle_beta   90.00
_cell.angle_gamma   90.00
#
_symmetry.space_group_name_H-M   'P 1'
#
loop_
_entity.id
_entity.type
_entity.pdbx_description
1 polymer ?
#
loop_
_entity_poly.entity_id
_entity_poly.type
_entity_poly.pdbx_seq_one_letter_code
_entity_poly.pdbx_strand_id
1 'polypeptide(L)'
;MRNTIKNIWHREREGSSLVTVIIGILFIAAIGTILLTIASRYFISVNVDHNASDNFYQTEGILEEVKTGLLEYAGDAGEEAYKDVVEHYTKTKDSMHKTFSEKYISLLASKLMGYSYAWDESKVGTEQNCDLSILKKLSKVPDAVTTQKGTNLAFVIDVDSDNQYSLTIKNMMIDYTDAADYRSTIRTDICMKVPDYKFEGDSTLEEIKDYIVISDSSLAVANNDNNKGVTFRGNIYTGDKDAGIKVESQNAAYFYSPTIISR
;
A
#
# COMPACT_ATOMS: atom_id res chain seq x y z
N MET A 1 88.05 -22.70 46.78
CA MET A 1 86.88 -21.78 46.89
C MET A 1 86.40 -21.19 45.60
N ARG A 2 87.18 -20.98 44.54
CA ARG A 2 86.76 -20.29 43.33
C ARG A 2 85.88 -21.13 42.41
N ASN A 3 85.94 -22.48 42.46
CA ASN A 3 85.10 -23.35 41.60
C ASN A 3 83.70 -23.64 42.17
N THR A 4 83.48 -23.49 43.45
CA THR A 4 82.17 -23.72 44.11
C THR A 4 81.18 -22.61 43.78
N ILE A 5 81.68 -21.38 43.71
CA ILE A 5 80.86 -20.22 43.37
C ILE A 5 80.39 -20.23 41.92
N LYS A 6 81.19 -20.73 40.97
CA LYS A 6 80.74 -20.83 39.54
C LYS A 6 79.60 -21.84 39.34
N ASN A 7 79.60 -22.94 40.09
CA ASN A 7 78.58 -23.97 39.98
C ASN A 7 77.23 -23.53 40.60
N ILE A 8 77.29 -22.69 41.60
CA ILE A 8 76.06 -22.12 42.19
C ILE A 8 75.39 -21.15 41.18
N TRP A 9 76.16 -20.32 40.50
CA TRP A 9 75.63 -19.37 39.50
C TRP A 9 75.06 -20.04 38.25
N HIS A 10 75.59 -21.18 37.83
CA HIS A 10 75.03 -21.94 36.72
C HIS A 10 73.73 -22.63 37.11
N ARG A 11 73.63 -23.14 38.33
CA ARG A 11 72.39 -23.81 38.80
C ARG A 11 71.23 -22.85 39.02
N GLU A 12 71.49 -21.64 39.45
CA GLU A 12 70.45 -20.58 39.54
C GLU A 12 69.93 -20.10 38.17
N ARG A 13 70.82 -20.10 37.15
CA ARG A 13 70.40 -19.71 35.79
C ARG A 13 69.48 -20.75 35.11
N GLU A 14 69.70 -22.05 35.36
CA GLU A 14 68.84 -23.08 34.77
C GLU A 14 67.42 -23.07 35.40
N GLY A 15 67.31 -22.87 36.69
CA GLY A 15 66.02 -22.73 37.35
C GLY A 15 65.25 -21.47 36.94
N SER A 16 65.98 -20.35 36.78
CA SER A 16 65.36 -19.06 36.29
C SER A 16 64.85 -19.15 34.85
N SER A 17 65.54 -19.89 33.98
CA SER A 17 65.11 -20.10 32.60
C SER A 17 63.73 -20.84 32.52
N LEU A 18 63.55 -21.89 33.32
CA LEU A 18 62.36 -22.69 33.35
C LEU A 18 61.14 -21.82 33.84
N VAL A 19 61.36 -21.05 34.89
CA VAL A 19 60.31 -20.14 35.42
C VAL A 19 59.88 -19.09 34.37
N THR A 20 60.88 -18.51 33.65
CA THR A 20 60.58 -17.53 32.57
C THR A 20 59.81 -18.15 31.44
N VAL A 21 60.08 -19.38 31.04
CA VAL A 21 59.34 -20.11 30.01
C VAL A 21 57.88 -20.38 30.47
N ILE A 22 57.67 -20.81 31.72
CA ILE A 22 56.35 -21.07 32.27
C ILE A 22 55.53 -19.77 32.31
N ILE A 23 56.11 -18.66 32.77
CA ILE A 23 55.47 -17.36 32.79
C ILE A 23 55.10 -16.92 31.36
N GLY A 24 56.00 -17.14 30.37
CA GLY A 24 55.74 -16.84 28.97
C GLY A 24 54.54 -17.64 28.41
N ILE A 25 54.48 -18.93 28.71
CA ILE A 25 53.36 -19.78 28.27
C ILE A 25 52.05 -19.34 28.92
N LEU A 26 52.04 -19.02 30.22
CA LEU A 26 50.85 -18.52 30.91
C LEU A 26 50.40 -17.20 30.34
N PHE A 27 51.31 -16.30 29.98
CA PHE A 27 51.00 -15.02 29.38
C PHE A 27 50.37 -15.18 27.99
N ILE A 28 50.94 -16.06 27.14
CA ILE A 28 50.39 -16.38 25.82
C ILE A 28 49.01 -17.02 25.97
N ALA A 29 48.84 -17.95 26.91
CA ALA A 29 47.54 -18.58 27.16
C ALA A 29 46.49 -17.56 27.63
N ALA A 30 46.85 -16.60 28.48
CA ALA A 30 45.96 -15.54 28.94
C ALA A 30 45.53 -14.62 27.78
N ILE A 31 46.51 -14.20 26.94
CA ILE A 31 46.19 -13.40 25.75
C ILE A 31 45.27 -14.18 24.78
N GLY A 32 45.62 -15.46 24.52
CA GLY A 32 44.79 -16.32 23.66
C GLY A 32 43.35 -16.46 24.16
N THR A 33 43.17 -16.62 25.47
CA THR A 33 41.83 -16.69 26.07
C THR A 33 41.06 -15.38 25.94
N ILE A 34 41.70 -14.24 26.14
CA ILE A 34 41.09 -12.91 25.96
C ILE A 34 40.68 -12.73 24.50
N LEU A 35 41.54 -13.00 23.53
CA LEU A 35 41.24 -12.87 22.10
C LEU A 35 40.08 -13.78 21.68
N LEU A 36 40.07 -15.04 22.16
CA LEU A 36 39.00 -15.98 21.90
C LEU A 36 37.66 -15.46 22.45
N THR A 37 37.67 -14.90 23.65
CA THR A 37 36.48 -14.33 24.29
C THR A 37 35.95 -13.12 23.48
N ILE A 38 36.82 -12.23 23.04
CA ILE A 38 36.44 -11.08 22.21
C ILE A 38 35.86 -11.55 20.87
N ALA A 39 36.54 -12.49 20.19
CA ALA A 39 36.08 -13.05 18.93
C ALA A 39 34.72 -13.75 19.07
N SER A 40 34.51 -14.52 20.13
CA SER A 40 33.23 -15.17 20.41
C SER A 40 32.10 -14.15 20.64
N ARG A 41 32.35 -13.11 21.44
CA ARG A 41 31.36 -12.03 21.65
C ARG A 41 31.05 -11.28 20.37
N TYR A 42 32.04 -10.98 19.55
CA TYR A 42 31.86 -10.33 18.26
C TYR A 42 31.00 -11.20 17.32
N PHE A 43 31.27 -12.49 17.25
CA PHE A 43 30.49 -13.42 16.43
C PHE A 43 29.04 -13.51 16.88
N ILE A 44 28.79 -13.58 18.19
CA ILE A 44 27.42 -13.57 18.74
C ILE A 44 26.71 -12.25 18.41
N SER A 45 27.38 -11.11 18.58
CA SER A 45 26.80 -9.80 18.27
C SER A 45 26.40 -9.67 16.81
N VAL A 46 27.29 -10.07 15.89
CA VAL A 46 26.99 -10.05 14.44
C VAL A 46 25.82 -10.95 14.08
N ASN A 47 25.74 -12.13 14.69
CA ASN A 47 24.65 -13.06 14.44
C ASN A 47 23.30 -12.53 14.99
N VAL A 48 23.31 -11.89 16.16
CA VAL A 48 22.13 -11.24 16.74
C VAL A 48 21.68 -10.07 15.86
N ASP A 49 22.61 -9.22 15.40
CA ASP A 49 22.30 -8.09 14.55
C ASP A 49 21.72 -8.55 13.20
N HIS A 50 22.25 -9.62 12.63
CA HIS A 50 21.74 -10.19 11.38
C HIS A 50 20.31 -10.71 11.55
N ASN A 51 20.07 -11.54 12.57
CA ASN A 51 18.74 -12.09 12.84
C ASN A 51 17.71 -11.00 13.17
N ALA A 52 18.12 -9.97 13.92
CA ALA A 52 17.26 -8.84 14.23
C ALA A 52 16.90 -8.03 12.97
N SER A 53 17.86 -7.84 12.07
CA SER A 53 17.67 -7.17 10.79
C SER A 53 16.72 -7.97 9.89
N ASP A 54 16.94 -9.27 9.74
CA ASP A 54 16.08 -10.15 8.94
C ASP A 54 14.64 -10.14 9.47
N ASN A 55 14.48 -10.21 10.78
CA ASN A 55 13.16 -10.18 11.41
C ASN A 55 12.46 -8.83 11.20
N PHE A 56 13.20 -7.72 11.22
CA PHE A 56 12.69 -6.41 10.90
C PHE A 56 12.18 -6.34 9.45
N TYR A 57 12.95 -6.83 8.48
CA TYR A 57 12.52 -6.87 7.07
C TYR A 57 11.30 -7.76 6.84
N GLN A 58 11.19 -8.87 7.55
CA GLN A 58 9.96 -9.69 7.51
C GLN A 58 8.76 -8.91 8.03
N THR A 59 8.92 -8.18 9.12
CA THR A 59 7.85 -7.36 9.70
C THR A 59 7.44 -6.22 8.75
N GLU A 60 8.42 -5.59 8.08
CA GLU A 60 8.17 -4.58 7.05
C GLU A 60 7.45 -5.18 5.83
N GLY A 61 7.85 -6.39 5.40
CA GLY A 61 7.18 -7.12 4.32
C GLY A 61 5.71 -7.39 4.62
N ILE A 62 5.37 -7.79 5.86
CA ILE A 62 3.99 -7.98 6.30
C ILE A 62 3.21 -6.66 6.24
N LEU A 63 3.82 -5.55 6.66
CA LEU A 63 3.21 -4.23 6.56
C LEU A 63 2.91 -3.84 5.11
N GLU A 64 3.84 -4.11 4.20
CA GLU A 64 3.65 -3.81 2.77
C GLU A 64 2.57 -4.70 2.13
N GLU A 65 2.41 -5.95 2.56
CA GLU A 65 1.27 -6.80 2.14
C GLU A 65 -0.07 -6.16 2.55
N VAL A 66 -0.19 -5.71 3.81
CA VAL A 66 -1.41 -5.03 4.28
C VAL A 66 -1.66 -3.75 3.51
N LYS A 67 -0.64 -2.91 3.29
CA LYS A 67 -0.78 -1.69 2.49
C LYS A 67 -1.22 -1.99 1.05
N THR A 68 -0.65 -3.01 0.43
CA THR A 68 -1.02 -3.42 -0.93
C THR A 68 -2.49 -3.85 -1.00
N GLY A 69 -2.96 -4.65 -0.04
CA GLY A 69 -4.37 -5.04 0.03
C GLY A 69 -5.31 -3.85 0.30
N LEU A 70 -4.87 -2.87 1.10
CA LEU A 70 -5.63 -1.64 1.31
C LEU A 70 -5.69 -0.77 0.04
N LEU A 71 -4.63 -0.74 -0.77
CA LEU A 71 -4.63 -0.06 -2.06
C LEU A 71 -5.58 -0.73 -3.06
N GLU A 72 -5.71 -2.05 -3.01
CA GLU A 72 -6.69 -2.80 -3.79
C GLU A 72 -8.13 -2.42 -3.39
N TYR A 73 -8.41 -2.36 -2.08
CA TYR A 73 -9.70 -1.88 -1.57
C TYR A 73 -10.00 -0.43 -1.97
N ALA A 74 -8.98 0.42 -1.95
CA ALA A 74 -9.09 1.81 -2.39
C ALA A 74 -9.36 1.91 -3.90
N GLY A 75 -8.72 1.06 -4.70
CA GLY A 75 -8.95 0.96 -6.15
C GLY A 75 -10.39 0.57 -6.49
N ASP A 76 -10.88 -0.51 -5.87
CA ASP A 76 -12.27 -0.97 -6.05
C ASP A 76 -13.28 0.10 -5.62
N ALA A 77 -13.04 0.76 -4.47
CA ALA A 77 -13.91 1.83 -3.99
C ALA A 77 -13.91 3.02 -4.96
N GLY A 78 -12.76 3.33 -5.56
CA GLY A 78 -12.62 4.36 -6.58
C GLY A 78 -13.40 4.05 -7.85
N GLU A 79 -13.30 2.82 -8.35
CA GLU A 79 -14.03 2.38 -9.54
C GLU A 79 -15.55 2.44 -9.33
N GLU A 80 -16.03 1.94 -8.19
CA GLU A 80 -17.46 1.93 -7.89
C GLU A 80 -17.99 3.35 -7.64
N ALA A 81 -17.25 4.20 -6.93
CA ALA A 81 -17.62 5.60 -6.74
C ALA A 81 -17.64 6.37 -8.06
N TYR A 82 -16.71 6.08 -8.97
CA TYR A 82 -16.70 6.67 -10.30
C TYR A 82 -17.94 6.29 -11.11
N LYS A 83 -18.32 5.00 -11.11
CA LYS A 83 -19.54 4.53 -11.78
C LYS A 83 -20.78 5.24 -11.26
N ASP A 84 -20.88 5.39 -9.93
CA ASP A 84 -22.01 6.08 -9.29
C ASP A 84 -22.14 7.55 -9.73
N VAL A 85 -20.99 8.26 -9.82
CA VAL A 85 -20.98 9.65 -10.30
C VAL A 85 -21.36 9.76 -11.77
N VAL A 86 -20.91 8.83 -12.62
CA VAL A 86 -21.24 8.81 -14.04
C VAL A 86 -22.73 8.51 -14.26
N GLU A 87 -23.29 7.55 -13.54
CA GLU A 87 -24.72 7.20 -13.62
C GLU A 87 -25.63 8.33 -13.16
N HIS A 88 -25.19 9.13 -12.19
CA HIS A 88 -25.95 10.24 -11.61
C HIS A 88 -25.48 11.62 -12.10
N TYR A 89 -24.90 11.67 -13.29
CA TYR A 89 -24.31 12.86 -13.90
C TYR A 89 -25.37 13.94 -14.18
N THR A 90 -25.60 14.83 -13.22
CA THR A 90 -26.61 15.92 -13.39
C THR A 90 -26.17 17.28 -12.84
N LYS A 91 -24.96 17.45 -12.33
CA LYS A 91 -24.61 18.61 -11.49
C LYS A 91 -23.25 19.24 -11.79
N THR A 92 -23.01 20.37 -11.17
CA THR A 92 -21.77 21.13 -11.27
C THR A 92 -20.55 20.32 -10.84
N LYS A 93 -19.38 20.67 -11.36
CA LYS A 93 -18.07 20.04 -11.09
C LYS A 93 -17.82 19.83 -9.58
N ASP A 94 -18.12 20.81 -8.75
CA ASP A 94 -17.94 20.75 -7.29
C ASP A 94 -18.87 19.73 -6.62
N SER A 95 -20.11 19.62 -7.10
CA SER A 95 -21.04 18.63 -6.55
C SER A 95 -20.67 17.19 -6.93
N MET A 96 -20.05 16.98 -8.08
CA MET A 96 -19.56 15.67 -8.51
C MET A 96 -18.34 15.24 -7.69
N HIS A 97 -17.42 16.17 -7.45
CA HIS A 97 -16.25 15.90 -6.59
C HIS A 97 -16.68 15.52 -5.18
N LYS A 98 -17.64 16.25 -4.60
CA LYS A 98 -18.20 15.96 -3.28
C LYS A 98 -18.87 14.57 -3.28
N THR A 99 -19.75 14.29 -4.26
CA THR A 99 -20.45 13.01 -4.38
C THR A 99 -19.47 11.84 -4.53
N PHE A 100 -18.44 12.01 -5.37
CA PHE A 100 -17.38 11.01 -5.51
C PHE A 100 -16.67 10.73 -4.19
N SER A 101 -16.25 11.79 -3.49
CA SER A 101 -15.51 11.66 -2.25
C SER A 101 -16.31 10.98 -1.14
N GLU A 102 -17.58 11.37 -0.99
CA GLU A 102 -18.49 10.78 -0.01
C GLU A 102 -18.77 9.30 -0.30
N LYS A 103 -18.97 8.95 -1.57
CA LYS A 103 -19.20 7.58 -2.00
C LYS A 103 -17.95 6.73 -1.82
N TYR A 104 -16.79 7.25 -2.25
CA TYR A 104 -15.50 6.58 -2.08
C TYR A 104 -15.22 6.24 -0.62
N ILE A 105 -15.35 7.22 0.27
CA ILE A 105 -15.15 7.01 1.71
C ILE A 105 -16.15 6.00 2.27
N SER A 106 -17.43 6.08 1.88
CA SER A 106 -18.45 5.12 2.31
C SER A 106 -18.11 3.69 1.92
N LEU A 107 -17.67 3.48 0.70
CA LEU A 107 -17.29 2.16 0.19
C LEU A 107 -16.04 1.63 0.87
N LEU A 108 -15.02 2.47 1.03
CA LEU A 108 -13.78 2.11 1.71
C LEU A 108 -14.03 1.80 3.19
N ALA A 109 -14.80 2.63 3.89
CA ALA A 109 -15.22 2.38 5.27
C ALA A 109 -16.01 1.07 5.40
N SER A 110 -16.93 0.79 4.47
CA SER A 110 -17.69 -0.45 4.44
C SER A 110 -16.78 -1.68 4.34
N LYS A 111 -15.75 -1.60 3.50
CA LYS A 111 -14.75 -2.69 3.38
C LYS A 111 -13.97 -2.88 4.68
N LEU A 112 -13.63 -1.81 5.40
CA LEU A 112 -12.88 -1.87 6.67
C LEU A 112 -13.73 -2.30 7.87
N MET A 113 -15.03 -2.05 7.83
CA MET A 113 -15.96 -2.45 8.90
C MET A 113 -16.57 -3.84 8.69
N GLY A 114 -16.53 -4.36 7.45
CA GLY A 114 -17.18 -5.61 7.06
C GLY A 114 -18.69 -5.54 6.94
N TYR A 115 -19.27 -4.34 7.03
CA TYR A 115 -20.68 -4.08 6.80
C TYR A 115 -20.89 -2.72 6.14
N SER A 116 -22.09 -2.49 5.59
CA SER A 116 -22.40 -1.25 4.88
C SER A 116 -22.29 -0.03 5.79
N TYR A 117 -21.48 0.93 5.38
CA TYR A 117 -21.31 2.23 6.02
C TYR A 117 -21.99 3.28 5.15
N ALA A 118 -22.97 4.01 5.71
CA ALA A 118 -23.55 5.17 5.06
C ALA A 118 -22.76 6.43 5.42
N TRP A 119 -22.55 7.29 4.44
CA TRP A 119 -21.92 8.59 4.68
C TRP A 119 -22.71 9.41 5.71
N ASP A 120 -22.00 9.96 6.66
CA ASP A 120 -22.55 10.80 7.72
C ASP A 120 -21.50 11.85 8.09
N GLU A 121 -21.77 13.10 7.71
CA GLU A 121 -20.88 14.24 7.95
C GLU A 121 -20.60 14.46 9.45
N SER A 122 -21.53 14.09 10.34
CA SER A 122 -21.33 14.19 11.79
C SER A 122 -20.26 13.26 12.34
N LYS A 123 -19.87 12.25 11.57
CA LYS A 123 -18.81 11.28 11.93
C LYS A 123 -17.41 11.70 11.48
N VAL A 124 -17.28 12.78 10.72
CA VAL A 124 -15.99 13.34 10.36
C VAL A 124 -15.25 13.80 11.63
N GLY A 125 -13.98 13.47 11.73
CA GLY A 125 -13.13 13.73 12.92
C GLY A 125 -13.40 12.80 14.10
N THR A 126 -14.31 11.82 13.97
CA THR A 126 -14.59 10.86 15.05
C THR A 126 -14.02 9.47 14.76
N GLU A 127 -13.55 8.79 15.80
CA GLU A 127 -13.07 7.42 15.67
C GLU A 127 -14.24 6.45 15.42
N GLN A 128 -14.08 5.63 14.38
CA GLN A 128 -14.98 4.55 14.01
C GLN A 128 -14.26 3.21 14.17
N ASN A 129 -14.97 2.18 14.60
CA ASN A 129 -14.38 0.85 14.76
C ASN A 129 -14.01 0.26 13.39
N CYS A 130 -12.80 -0.30 13.31
CA CYS A 130 -12.33 -1.07 12.16
C CYS A 130 -12.26 -2.56 12.54
N ASP A 131 -12.65 -3.44 11.62
CA ASP A 131 -12.56 -4.89 11.88
C ASP A 131 -11.14 -5.40 11.61
N LEU A 132 -10.44 -5.75 12.68
CA LEU A 132 -9.09 -6.31 12.60
C LEU A 132 -9.04 -7.58 11.75
N SER A 133 -10.12 -8.38 11.71
CA SER A 133 -10.15 -9.61 10.92
C SER A 133 -10.00 -9.37 9.42
N ILE A 134 -10.41 -8.20 8.97
CA ILE A 134 -10.29 -7.78 7.57
C ILE A 134 -8.83 -7.49 7.24
N LEU A 135 -8.13 -6.71 8.08
CA LEU A 135 -6.71 -6.42 7.88
C LEU A 135 -5.85 -7.69 7.97
N LYS A 136 -6.20 -8.61 8.86
CA LYS A 136 -5.54 -9.92 8.96
C LYS A 136 -5.59 -10.72 7.66
N LYS A 137 -6.69 -10.63 6.90
CA LYS A 137 -6.84 -11.33 5.62
C LYS A 137 -5.97 -10.77 4.50
N LEU A 138 -5.46 -9.55 4.66
CA LEU A 138 -4.60 -8.90 3.67
C LEU A 138 -3.14 -9.37 3.76
N SER A 139 -2.76 -10.08 4.82
CA SER A 139 -1.41 -10.60 5.02
C SER A 139 -1.37 -12.12 4.95
N LYS A 140 -0.25 -12.66 4.47
CA LYS A 140 0.09 -14.09 4.51
C LYS A 140 0.39 -14.58 5.93
N VAL A 141 0.67 -13.66 6.86
CA VAL A 141 0.92 -13.92 8.27
C VAL A 141 -0.13 -13.18 9.12
N PRO A 142 -1.39 -13.66 9.14
CA PRO A 142 -2.51 -12.96 9.78
C PRO A 142 -2.31 -12.67 11.27
N ASP A 143 -1.61 -13.56 11.97
CA ASP A 143 -1.41 -13.46 13.42
C ASP A 143 -0.42 -12.34 13.80
N ALA A 144 0.43 -11.91 12.87
CA ALA A 144 1.31 -10.78 13.07
C ALA A 144 0.57 -9.42 13.01
N VAL A 145 -0.60 -9.37 12.36
CA VAL A 145 -1.41 -8.14 12.27
C VAL A 145 -2.24 -8.00 13.55
N THR A 146 -1.93 -6.99 14.34
CA THR A 146 -2.52 -6.77 15.67
C THR A 146 -2.84 -5.30 15.89
N THR A 147 -3.29 -4.97 17.10
CA THR A 147 -3.49 -3.59 17.55
C THR A 147 -2.54 -3.25 18.68
N GLN A 148 -2.29 -1.98 18.91
CA GLN A 148 -1.54 -1.54 20.05
C GLN A 148 -2.25 -2.01 21.34
N LYS A 149 -1.48 -2.53 22.31
CA LYS A 149 -2.03 -3.07 23.56
C LYS A 149 -2.92 -2.05 24.28
N GLY A 150 -4.16 -2.45 24.55
CA GLY A 150 -5.14 -1.61 25.26
C GLY A 150 -5.90 -0.62 24.37
N THR A 151 -5.75 -0.69 23.05
CA THR A 151 -6.50 0.11 22.09
C THR A 151 -7.24 -0.80 21.10
N ASN A 152 -8.31 -0.28 20.52
CA ASN A 152 -9.01 -0.93 19.42
C ASN A 152 -8.46 -0.38 18.11
N LEU A 153 -8.52 -1.20 17.07
CA LEU A 153 -8.31 -0.73 15.71
C LEU A 153 -9.47 0.21 15.35
N ALA A 154 -9.13 1.39 14.90
CA ALA A 154 -10.10 2.41 14.53
C ALA A 154 -9.70 3.07 13.21
N PHE A 155 -10.64 3.71 12.54
CA PHE A 155 -10.34 4.66 11.49
C PHE A 155 -10.99 6.01 11.79
N VAL A 156 -10.40 7.06 11.26
CA VAL A 156 -10.91 8.43 11.33
C VAL A 156 -11.02 8.95 9.90
N ILE A 157 -12.11 9.63 9.63
CA ILE A 157 -12.32 10.37 8.38
C ILE A 157 -11.97 11.82 8.68
N ASP A 158 -10.95 12.35 8.02
CA ASP A 158 -10.51 13.73 8.17
C ASP A 158 -10.75 14.52 6.88
N VAL A 159 -10.92 15.83 7.03
CA VAL A 159 -11.04 16.79 5.92
C VAL A 159 -9.97 17.84 6.10
N ASP A 160 -9.16 18.08 5.09
CA ASP A 160 -8.14 19.12 5.11
C ASP A 160 -8.69 20.51 4.75
N SER A 161 -7.83 21.53 4.77
CA SER A 161 -8.18 22.90 4.43
C SER A 161 -8.68 23.08 2.99
N ASP A 162 -8.36 22.16 2.11
CA ASP A 162 -8.73 22.19 0.68
C ASP A 162 -9.97 21.34 0.41
N ASN A 163 -10.71 20.93 1.47
CA ASN A 163 -11.86 20.04 1.44
C ASN A 163 -11.56 18.66 0.84
N GLN A 164 -10.30 18.21 0.90
CA GLN A 164 -9.95 16.85 0.55
C GLN A 164 -10.20 15.91 1.73
N TYR A 165 -10.94 14.84 1.46
CA TYR A 165 -11.20 13.81 2.44
C TYR A 165 -10.05 12.81 2.49
N SER A 166 -9.79 12.30 3.68
CA SER A 166 -8.87 11.18 3.91
C SER A 166 -9.44 10.24 4.95
N LEU A 167 -9.09 8.96 4.85
CA LEU A 167 -9.41 7.95 5.84
C LEU A 167 -8.09 7.43 6.44
N THR A 168 -7.94 7.59 7.74
CA THR A 168 -6.73 7.18 8.47
C THR A 168 -7.06 6.02 9.39
N ILE A 169 -6.44 4.85 9.17
CA ILE A 169 -6.49 3.71 10.08
C ILE A 169 -5.52 3.98 11.23
N LYS A 170 -6.03 3.91 12.46
CA LYS A 170 -5.31 4.21 13.71
C LYS A 170 -4.99 2.93 14.48
N ASN A 171 -3.90 3.01 15.25
CA ASN A 171 -3.51 1.97 16.22
C ASN A 171 -3.13 0.63 15.61
N MET A 172 -2.76 0.58 14.32
CA MET A 172 -2.30 -0.66 13.70
C MET A 172 -0.90 -1.02 14.17
N MET A 173 -0.68 -2.29 14.45
CA MET A 173 0.59 -2.84 14.85
C MET A 173 0.86 -4.15 14.12
N ILE A 174 2.05 -4.27 13.57
CA ILE A 174 2.60 -5.55 13.10
C ILE A 174 3.56 -6.05 14.17
N ASP A 175 3.31 -7.24 14.67
CA ASP A 175 4.09 -7.88 15.72
C ASP A 175 4.48 -9.29 15.27
N TYR A 176 5.70 -9.42 14.81
CA TYR A 176 6.20 -10.67 14.25
C TYR A 176 7.32 -11.25 15.12
N THR A 177 7.23 -12.55 15.38
CA THR A 177 8.25 -13.31 16.08
C THR A 177 8.65 -14.49 15.19
N ASP A 178 9.94 -14.63 14.95
CA ASP A 178 10.49 -15.72 14.16
C ASP A 178 10.63 -17.03 14.95
N ALA A 179 11.09 -18.10 14.29
CA ALA A 179 11.29 -19.41 14.90
C ALA A 179 12.45 -19.44 15.93
N ALA A 180 13.32 -18.43 15.91
CA ALA A 180 14.43 -18.27 16.84
C ALA A 180 14.09 -17.32 18.02
N ASP A 181 12.83 -16.96 18.16
CA ASP A 181 12.28 -16.10 19.23
C ASP A 181 12.75 -14.63 19.16
N TYR A 182 13.23 -14.18 18.00
CA TYR A 182 13.46 -12.78 17.73
C TYR A 182 12.14 -12.10 17.41
N ARG A 183 11.82 -11.01 18.10
CA ARG A 183 10.58 -10.26 17.95
C ARG A 183 10.86 -8.89 17.36
N SER A 184 10.10 -8.54 16.33
CA SER A 184 10.07 -7.19 15.76
C SER A 184 8.66 -6.64 15.76
N THR A 185 8.52 -5.34 16.00
CA THR A 185 7.22 -4.68 16.11
C THR A 185 7.25 -3.34 15.38
N ILE A 186 6.32 -3.15 14.45
CA ILE A 186 6.10 -1.86 13.76
C ILE A 186 4.73 -1.34 14.17
N ARG A 187 4.68 -0.08 14.60
CA ARG A 187 3.43 0.65 14.89
C ARG A 187 3.28 1.74 13.85
N THR A 188 2.10 1.83 13.27
CA THR A 188 1.84 2.80 12.21
C THR A 188 0.36 3.14 12.11
N ASP A 189 0.09 4.36 11.69
CA ASP A 189 -1.20 4.76 11.17
C ASP A 189 -1.10 4.80 9.64
N ILE A 190 -2.14 4.35 8.94
CA ILE A 190 -2.17 4.34 7.47
C ILE A 190 -3.22 5.34 7.00
N CYS A 191 -2.76 6.40 6.34
CA CYS A 191 -3.62 7.41 5.75
C CYS A 191 -3.87 7.13 4.26
N MET A 192 -5.13 7.02 3.88
CA MET A 192 -5.60 6.86 2.51
C MET A 192 -6.35 8.13 2.12
N LYS A 193 -5.77 8.91 1.21
CA LYS A 193 -6.42 10.10 0.68
C LYS A 193 -7.42 9.71 -0.41
N VAL A 194 -8.52 10.43 -0.47
CA VAL A 194 -9.44 10.34 -1.61
C VAL A 194 -8.67 10.80 -2.85
N PRO A 195 -8.66 10.02 -3.94
CA PRO A 195 -8.04 10.46 -5.17
C PRO A 195 -8.69 11.77 -5.65
N ASP A 196 -7.88 12.68 -6.14
CA ASP A 196 -8.41 13.85 -6.84
C ASP A 196 -9.21 13.34 -8.04
N TYR A 197 -10.52 13.49 -7.94
CA TYR A 197 -11.38 13.33 -9.10
C TYR A 197 -11.17 14.54 -9.98
N LYS A 198 -10.03 14.57 -10.62
CA LYS A 198 -9.77 15.57 -11.63
C LYS A 198 -10.48 15.12 -12.88
N PHE A 199 -11.55 15.81 -13.23
CA PHE A 199 -11.89 16.01 -14.62
C PHE A 199 -10.76 16.85 -15.27
N GLU A 200 -9.54 16.36 -15.20
CA GLU A 200 -8.42 16.80 -16.07
C GLU A 200 -8.54 16.17 -17.45
N GLY A 201 -9.71 15.90 -17.85
CA GLY A 201 -10.04 15.84 -19.22
C GLY A 201 -10.64 17.15 -19.62
N ASP A 202 -9.89 18.19 -19.52
CA ASP A 202 -10.16 19.36 -20.35
C ASP A 202 -10.15 18.97 -21.84
N SER A 203 -9.54 17.85 -22.20
CA SER A 203 -9.62 17.31 -23.56
C SER A 203 -10.72 16.25 -23.75
N THR A 204 -10.86 15.26 -22.86
CA THR A 204 -11.77 14.12 -23.16
C THR A 204 -13.24 14.40 -22.88
N LEU A 205 -13.60 15.14 -21.84
CA LEU A 205 -15.00 15.50 -21.61
C LEU A 205 -15.44 16.72 -22.39
N GLU A 206 -14.55 17.66 -22.66
CA GLU A 206 -14.83 18.71 -23.62
C GLU A 206 -14.96 18.14 -25.04
N GLU A 207 -14.18 17.14 -25.40
CA GLU A 207 -14.38 16.39 -26.64
C GLU A 207 -15.69 15.58 -26.62
N ILE A 208 -16.03 14.92 -25.49
CA ILE A 208 -17.26 14.13 -25.37
C ILE A 208 -18.52 14.99 -25.38
N LYS A 209 -18.52 16.18 -24.78
CA LYS A 209 -19.70 17.06 -24.80
C LYS A 209 -20.10 17.53 -26.20
N ASP A 210 -19.17 17.48 -27.15
CA ASP A 210 -19.43 17.81 -28.54
C ASP A 210 -20.06 16.65 -29.32
N TYR A 211 -20.13 15.45 -28.70
CA TYR A 211 -20.76 14.29 -29.29
C TYR A 211 -22.23 14.19 -28.84
N ILE A 212 -23.11 14.02 -29.80
CA ILE A 212 -24.53 13.78 -29.55
C ILE A 212 -24.85 12.30 -29.32
N VAL A 213 -23.99 11.41 -29.83
CA VAL A 213 -24.08 9.96 -29.67
C VAL A 213 -22.69 9.40 -29.45
N ILE A 214 -22.55 8.62 -28.36
CA ILE A 214 -21.37 7.83 -28.07
C ILE A 214 -21.83 6.40 -27.84
N SER A 215 -21.33 5.46 -28.64
CA SER A 215 -21.63 4.05 -28.52
C SER A 215 -20.34 3.24 -28.55
N ASP A 216 -20.21 2.30 -27.62
CA ASP A 216 -19.09 1.35 -27.59
C ASP A 216 -19.26 0.19 -28.59
N SER A 217 -20.42 0.16 -29.24
CA SER A 217 -20.79 -0.79 -30.29
C SER A 217 -21.25 -0.07 -31.55
N SER A 218 -21.75 -0.79 -32.53
CA SER A 218 -22.37 -0.20 -33.71
C SER A 218 -23.62 0.61 -33.35
N LEU A 219 -23.83 1.70 -34.06
CA LEU A 219 -25.04 2.49 -33.99
C LEU A 219 -26.00 2.05 -35.10
N ALA A 220 -27.10 1.41 -34.76
CA ALA A 220 -28.18 1.13 -35.68
C ALA A 220 -29.22 2.24 -35.70
N VAL A 221 -29.44 2.84 -36.84
CA VAL A 221 -30.49 3.86 -37.05
C VAL A 221 -31.66 3.21 -37.78
N ALA A 222 -32.72 2.92 -37.03
CA ALA A 222 -33.96 2.38 -37.58
C ALA A 222 -35.07 3.44 -37.52
N ASN A 223 -35.73 3.72 -38.64
CA ASN A 223 -36.86 4.63 -38.70
C ASN A 223 -38.07 3.93 -39.33
N ASN A 224 -39.12 3.78 -38.57
CA ASN A 224 -40.38 3.15 -38.99
C ASN A 224 -41.44 4.15 -39.51
N ASP A 225 -41.12 5.45 -39.50
CA ASP A 225 -42.04 6.45 -40.01
C ASP A 225 -41.79 6.72 -41.47
N ASN A 226 -42.75 6.32 -42.32
CA ASN A 226 -42.63 6.32 -43.78
C ASN A 226 -42.47 7.71 -44.41
N ASN A 227 -42.49 8.80 -43.64
CA ASN A 227 -42.46 10.15 -44.18
C ASN A 227 -41.40 11.09 -43.62
N LYS A 228 -40.59 10.67 -42.64
CA LYS A 228 -39.60 11.56 -42.00
C LYS A 228 -38.27 10.89 -41.85
N GLY A 229 -37.23 11.49 -42.41
CA GLY A 229 -35.85 11.09 -42.20
C GLY A 229 -35.39 11.43 -40.77
N VAL A 230 -34.39 10.68 -40.26
CA VAL A 230 -33.74 11.01 -38.98
C VAL A 230 -32.57 11.95 -39.28
N THR A 231 -32.49 13.04 -38.48
CA THR A 231 -31.41 14.02 -38.65
C THR A 231 -30.58 14.06 -37.37
N PHE A 232 -29.29 13.84 -37.50
CA PHE A 232 -28.29 13.99 -36.44
C PHE A 232 -27.50 15.30 -36.66
N ARG A 233 -27.44 16.15 -35.66
CA ARG A 233 -26.66 17.40 -35.68
C ARG A 233 -25.64 17.40 -34.55
N GLY A 234 -24.40 17.05 -34.84
CA GLY A 234 -23.31 16.97 -33.88
C GLY A 234 -22.43 15.77 -34.13
N ASN A 235 -21.36 15.63 -33.37
CA ASN A 235 -20.40 14.55 -33.53
C ASN A 235 -20.96 13.21 -33.06
N ILE A 236 -20.57 12.14 -33.73
CA ILE A 236 -20.96 10.77 -33.40
C ILE A 236 -19.70 9.92 -33.27
N TYR A 237 -19.62 9.16 -32.17
CA TYR A 237 -18.58 8.16 -31.93
C TYR A 237 -19.19 6.77 -31.86
N THR A 238 -18.58 5.80 -32.54
CA THR A 238 -18.91 4.37 -32.42
C THR A 238 -17.64 3.57 -32.19
N GLY A 239 -17.66 2.64 -31.25
CA GLY A 239 -16.54 1.77 -30.89
C GLY A 239 -16.41 0.50 -31.75
N ASP A 240 -17.35 0.26 -32.64
CA ASP A 240 -17.32 -0.92 -33.50
C ASP A 240 -16.46 -0.71 -34.75
N LYS A 241 -15.45 -1.57 -34.91
CA LYS A 241 -14.49 -1.52 -36.04
C LYS A 241 -15.07 -1.98 -37.38
N ASP A 242 -16.07 -2.84 -37.33
CA ASP A 242 -16.55 -3.55 -38.53
C ASP A 242 -17.88 -3.02 -39.05
N ALA A 243 -18.75 -2.54 -38.16
CA ALA A 243 -20.10 -2.13 -38.52
C ALA A 243 -20.37 -0.62 -38.39
N GLY A 244 -19.64 0.10 -37.50
CA GLY A 244 -19.77 1.56 -37.35
C GLY A 244 -21.20 2.02 -37.22
N ILE A 245 -21.69 2.86 -38.17
CA ILE A 245 -23.06 3.35 -38.24
C ILE A 245 -23.81 2.58 -39.30
N LYS A 246 -24.86 1.87 -38.88
CA LYS A 246 -25.74 1.11 -39.79
C LYS A 246 -27.09 1.81 -39.89
N VAL A 247 -27.49 2.18 -41.09
CA VAL A 247 -28.80 2.78 -41.36
C VAL A 247 -29.75 1.71 -41.91
N GLU A 248 -30.73 1.32 -41.10
CA GLU A 248 -31.75 0.31 -41.46
C GLU A 248 -33.10 0.97 -41.80
N SER A 249 -33.07 2.12 -42.43
CA SER A 249 -34.28 2.90 -42.73
C SER A 249 -34.56 2.91 -44.24
N GLN A 250 -35.82 2.80 -44.63
CA GLN A 250 -36.25 3.04 -46.02
C GLN A 250 -36.16 4.53 -46.39
N ASN A 251 -36.02 5.42 -45.39
CA ASN A 251 -35.90 6.85 -45.56
C ASN A 251 -34.49 7.33 -45.25
N ALA A 252 -34.08 8.46 -45.82
CA ALA A 252 -32.74 8.99 -45.67
C ALA A 252 -32.45 9.37 -44.18
N ALA A 253 -31.25 8.97 -43.69
CA ALA A 253 -30.65 9.53 -42.49
C ALA A 253 -29.70 10.65 -42.91
N TYR A 254 -29.83 11.80 -42.26
CA TYR A 254 -29.00 12.98 -42.53
C TYR A 254 -28.06 13.23 -41.35
N PHE A 255 -26.76 13.22 -41.62
CA PHE A 255 -25.72 13.50 -40.64
C PHE A 255 -25.10 14.87 -40.93
N TYR A 256 -25.33 15.81 -40.03
CA TYR A 256 -24.70 17.12 -40.03
C TYR A 256 -23.64 17.14 -38.91
N SER A 257 -22.54 16.46 -39.16
CA SER A 257 -21.43 16.41 -38.19
C SER A 257 -20.12 16.70 -38.92
N PRO A 258 -19.27 17.57 -38.37
CA PRO A 258 -17.93 17.76 -38.90
C PRO A 258 -17.04 16.53 -38.68
N THR A 259 -17.38 15.65 -37.70
CA THR A 259 -16.55 14.50 -37.37
C THR A 259 -17.41 13.29 -37.03
N ILE A 260 -17.20 12.19 -37.75
CA ILE A 260 -17.68 10.84 -37.42
C ILE A 260 -16.43 10.01 -37.18
N ILE A 261 -16.27 9.50 -35.96
CA ILE A 261 -15.16 8.64 -35.58
C ILE A 261 -15.73 7.24 -35.35
N SER A 262 -15.24 6.29 -36.15
CA SER A 262 -15.38 4.85 -35.95
C SER A 262 -14.01 4.28 -35.62
N ARG A 263 -13.89 3.48 -34.58
CA ARG A 263 -12.62 2.91 -34.15
C ARG A 263 -12.65 1.39 -34.19
#